data_78827c3830d37fa46b4ecfba29302ab9
#
_entry.id   78827c3830d37fa46b4ecfba29302ab9
#
_cell.length_a   1.000
_cell.length_b   1.000
_cell.length_c   1.000
_cell.angle_alpha   90.00
_cell.angle_beta   90.00
_cell.angle_gamma   90.00
#
_symmetry.space_group_name_H-M   'P 1'
#
loop_
_entity.id
_entity.type
_entity.pdbx_description
1 polymer ?
#
loop_
_entity_poly.entity_id
_entity_poly.type
_entity_poly.pdbx_seq_one_letter_code
_entity_poly.pdbx_strand_id
1 'polypeptide(L)'
;MTNLANFNIGDTVNYEKGQGMINWGRSEIQFDYVPEGENMNGFIHSTESFGSVDGPGVRFVIFVAGCPMRCQFCHNPDTWNMQVGEQKSADDLLAQALRYKSYWKDDGGITVSGGEPLLQMDFMIELFQKAKEKGINTTIDTSGAPFTREEPFFGKFNELMKYTDLLLVDIKHIDDEQHKLLTGHTNENILDMARYLSEIGKPVWIRHVLVPERSDKDEYLKELYEFIKTLNNVEKVEVLPYHTFGEYKWKELGYNYPLAGIEPPTKERIKNANEILHTGQA
;
A
#
# COMPACT_ATOMS: atom_id res chain seq x y z
N MET A 1 -7.03 28.95 6.53
CA MET A 1 -5.57 28.80 6.57
C MET A 1 -5.22 27.93 7.78
N THR A 2 -5.21 26.63 7.62
CA THR A 2 -4.85 25.67 8.68
C THR A 2 -3.40 25.27 8.43
N ASN A 3 -2.56 25.67 9.37
CA ASN A 3 -1.11 25.45 9.36
C ASN A 3 -0.81 23.94 9.48
N LEU A 4 -0.26 23.32 8.42
CA LEU A 4 0.23 21.94 8.38
C LEU A 4 1.50 21.69 9.21
N ALA A 5 1.94 22.66 10.03
CA ALA A 5 3.21 22.62 10.74
C ALA A 5 3.17 21.89 12.11
N ASN A 6 2.04 21.30 12.51
CA ASN A 6 1.93 20.62 13.82
C ASN A 6 1.25 19.24 13.65
N PHE A 7 1.88 18.32 12.92
CA PHE A 7 1.60 16.89 13.07
C PHE A 7 2.49 16.33 14.19
N ASN A 8 1.89 15.98 15.32
CA ASN A 8 2.55 15.20 16.35
C ASN A 8 2.68 13.76 15.89
N ILE A 9 3.90 13.26 15.79
CA ILE A 9 4.26 11.86 15.58
C ILE A 9 3.92 11.13 16.89
N GLY A 10 2.76 10.50 16.95
CA GLY A 10 2.32 9.81 18.17
C GLY A 10 0.93 9.18 18.12
N ASP A 11 0.32 9.11 16.93
CA ASP A 11 -1.01 8.54 16.82
C ASP A 11 -0.93 7.01 16.72
N THR A 12 -1.32 6.34 17.81
CA THR A 12 -1.43 4.88 17.90
C THR A 12 -2.79 4.42 17.43
N VAL A 13 -2.83 3.30 16.71
CA VAL A 13 -4.08 2.59 16.39
C VAL A 13 -4.53 1.86 17.64
N ASN A 14 -5.61 2.30 18.28
CA ASN A 14 -6.19 1.65 19.44
C ASN A 14 -7.41 0.81 19.03
N TYR A 15 -7.35 -0.49 19.30
CA TYR A 15 -8.46 -1.42 19.11
C TYR A 15 -9.07 -1.76 20.48
N GLU A 16 -10.10 -1.06 20.91
CA GLU A 16 -10.90 -1.47 22.07
C GLU A 16 -12.29 -1.95 21.65
N LYS A 17 -12.65 -3.18 22.06
CA LYS A 17 -14.00 -3.79 21.99
C LYS A 17 -14.69 -3.77 20.62
N GLY A 18 -14.00 -4.19 19.56
CA GLY A 18 -14.62 -4.34 18.23
C GLY A 18 -14.85 -3.01 17.48
N GLN A 19 -14.40 -1.92 18.03
CA GLN A 19 -14.36 -0.61 17.38
C GLN A 19 -12.90 -0.20 17.20
N GLY A 20 -12.43 -0.10 15.95
CA GLY A 20 -11.12 0.48 15.65
C GLY A 20 -11.22 1.99 15.65
N MET A 21 -10.49 2.68 16.51
CA MET A 21 -10.30 4.13 16.44
C MET A 21 -8.92 4.44 15.90
N ILE A 22 -8.85 5.14 14.79
CA ILE A 22 -7.61 5.73 14.27
C ILE A 22 -7.65 7.20 14.60
N ASN A 23 -6.76 7.64 15.48
CA ASN A 23 -6.68 9.04 15.89
C ASN A 23 -5.80 9.80 14.89
N TRP A 24 -6.44 10.61 14.05
CA TRP A 24 -5.78 11.45 13.05
C TRP A 24 -5.92 12.89 13.50
N GLY A 25 -4.96 13.40 14.26
CA GLY A 25 -4.89 14.82 14.64
C GLY A 25 -6.20 15.60 14.55
N ARG A 26 -7.16 15.40 15.49
CA ARG A 26 -8.49 16.01 15.66
C ARG A 26 -9.68 15.43 14.87
N SER A 27 -9.56 14.37 14.09
CA SER A 27 -10.73 13.64 13.61
C SER A 27 -10.64 12.19 14.07
N GLU A 28 -11.50 11.80 14.99
CA GLU A 28 -11.72 10.40 15.36
C GLU A 28 -12.51 9.73 14.25
N ILE A 29 -11.93 8.72 13.60
CA ILE A 29 -12.68 7.85 12.70
C ILE A 29 -13.17 6.68 13.54
N GLN A 30 -14.46 6.68 13.85
CA GLN A 30 -15.12 5.59 14.52
C GLN A 30 -15.54 4.56 13.46
N PHE A 31 -15.05 3.33 13.59
CA PHE A 31 -15.55 2.20 12.80
C PHE A 31 -16.75 1.63 13.52
N ASP A 32 -17.91 1.61 12.87
CA ASP A 32 -19.08 0.95 13.40
C ASP A 32 -18.85 -0.56 13.41
N TYR A 33 -19.16 -1.20 14.52
CA TYR A 33 -19.19 -2.65 14.65
C TYR A 33 -20.25 -3.21 13.68
N VAL A 34 -19.82 -4.05 12.74
CA VAL A 34 -20.72 -4.81 11.88
C VAL A 34 -21.01 -6.14 12.56
N PRO A 35 -22.27 -6.49 12.86
CA PRO A 35 -22.63 -7.77 13.46
C PRO A 35 -22.16 -8.95 12.62
N GLU A 36 -21.79 -10.06 13.25
CA GLU A 36 -21.49 -11.31 12.55
C GLU A 36 -22.68 -11.71 11.67
N GLY A 37 -22.44 -11.82 10.35
CA GLY A 37 -23.43 -12.24 9.35
C GLY A 37 -23.93 -11.13 8.41
N GLU A 38 -23.54 -9.88 8.60
CA GLU A 38 -23.74 -8.83 7.61
C GLU A 38 -22.51 -8.71 6.68
N ASN A 39 -22.72 -8.56 5.37
CA ASN A 39 -21.65 -8.34 4.39
C ASN A 39 -20.89 -7.07 4.78
N MET A 40 -19.57 -7.19 4.95
CA MET A 40 -18.73 -6.06 5.28
C MET A 40 -18.46 -5.21 4.05
N ASN A 41 -18.79 -3.91 4.13
CA ASN A 41 -18.53 -2.98 3.05
C ASN A 41 -17.14 -2.36 3.20
N GLY A 42 -16.37 -2.33 2.09
CA GLY A 42 -15.14 -1.55 2.01
C GLY A 42 -15.43 -0.13 1.54
N PHE A 43 -14.64 0.83 2.03
CA PHE A 43 -14.62 2.20 1.52
C PHE A 43 -13.72 2.26 0.28
N ILE A 44 -14.35 2.27 -0.89
CA ILE A 44 -13.68 2.16 -2.19
C ILE A 44 -13.61 3.54 -2.85
N HIS A 45 -12.40 3.98 -3.17
CA HIS A 45 -12.17 5.23 -3.89
C HIS A 45 -12.51 5.07 -5.38
N SER A 46 -11.93 4.06 -6.02
CA SER A 46 -12.10 3.81 -7.45
C SER A 46 -11.68 2.40 -7.84
N THR A 47 -11.92 2.02 -9.09
CA THR A 47 -11.47 0.74 -9.67
C THR A 47 -10.85 0.98 -11.05
N GLU A 48 -9.83 0.17 -11.39
CA GLU A 48 -9.19 0.14 -12.71
C GLU A 48 -9.26 -1.30 -13.28
N SER A 49 -9.70 -1.43 -14.53
CA SER A 49 -9.99 -2.76 -15.12
C SER A 49 -8.79 -3.43 -15.77
N PHE A 50 -7.74 -2.68 -16.09
CA PHE A 50 -6.60 -3.14 -16.88
C PHE A 50 -5.25 -2.72 -16.27
N GLY A 51 -5.09 -2.84 -14.95
CA GLY A 51 -3.80 -2.61 -14.28
C GLY A 51 -2.74 -3.55 -14.85
N SER A 52 -1.64 -2.98 -15.35
CA SER A 52 -0.53 -3.72 -15.94
C SER A 52 0.76 -3.64 -15.12
N VAL A 53 0.75 -2.82 -14.06
CA VAL A 53 1.90 -2.59 -13.16
C VAL A 53 1.57 -2.89 -11.70
N ASP A 54 0.41 -3.45 -11.44
CA ASP A 54 -0.15 -3.66 -10.11
C ASP A 54 -0.11 -5.15 -9.69
N GLY A 55 0.89 -5.87 -10.18
CA GLY A 55 1.09 -7.30 -9.95
C GLY A 55 1.26 -8.09 -11.25
N PRO A 56 1.27 -9.43 -11.19
CA PRO A 56 1.46 -10.28 -12.35
C PRO A 56 0.24 -10.24 -13.28
N GLY A 57 0.50 -10.30 -14.59
CA GLY A 57 -0.54 -10.31 -15.62
C GLY A 57 -1.36 -9.02 -15.69
N VAL A 58 -2.61 -9.13 -16.12
CA VAL A 58 -3.57 -8.02 -16.12
C VAL A 58 -4.42 -8.09 -14.85
N ARG A 59 -4.53 -6.97 -14.15
CA ARG A 59 -5.21 -6.89 -12.84
C ARG A 59 -6.50 -6.06 -12.93
N PHE A 60 -7.53 -6.50 -12.23
CA PHE A 60 -8.59 -5.60 -11.80
C PHE A 60 -8.15 -4.98 -10.48
N VAL A 61 -7.88 -3.68 -10.50
CA VAL A 61 -7.34 -2.96 -9.33
C VAL A 61 -8.48 -2.28 -8.59
N ILE A 62 -8.54 -2.47 -7.28
CA ILE A 62 -9.48 -1.84 -6.36
C ILE A 62 -8.67 -0.87 -5.50
N PHE A 63 -8.93 0.43 -5.64
CA PHE A 63 -8.30 1.46 -4.83
C PHE A 63 -9.18 1.77 -3.63
N VAL A 64 -8.72 1.41 -2.43
CA VAL A 64 -9.44 1.71 -1.19
C VAL A 64 -9.14 3.13 -0.69
N ALA A 65 -10.06 3.70 0.08
CA ALA A 65 -9.88 4.97 0.78
C ALA A 65 -9.25 4.73 2.17
N GLY A 66 -8.62 5.78 2.71
CA GLY A 66 -7.90 5.77 3.98
C GLY A 66 -6.41 5.44 3.81
N CYS A 67 -5.52 6.32 4.28
CA CYS A 67 -4.08 6.09 4.29
C CYS A 67 -3.42 6.79 5.49
N PRO A 68 -2.58 6.08 6.29
CA PRO A 68 -1.89 6.69 7.42
C PRO A 68 -0.72 7.57 7.00
N MET A 69 -0.19 7.37 5.82
CA MET A 69 1.00 8.07 5.35
C MET A 69 0.66 9.38 4.64
N ARG A 70 1.64 10.28 4.60
CA ARG A 70 1.59 11.57 3.89
C ARG A 70 2.81 11.69 2.97
N CYS A 71 2.97 10.68 2.11
CA CYS A 71 4.10 10.63 1.18
C CYS A 71 4.17 11.88 0.33
N GLN A 72 5.32 12.56 0.29
CA GLN A 72 5.52 13.80 -0.45
C GLN A 72 5.25 13.65 -1.96
N PHE A 73 5.41 12.42 -2.49
CA PHE A 73 5.20 12.06 -3.89
C PHE A 73 3.84 11.37 -4.16
N CYS A 74 2.88 11.44 -3.23
CA CYS A 74 1.63 10.70 -3.35
C CYS A 74 0.87 11.09 -4.63
N HIS A 75 0.52 10.08 -5.44
CA HIS A 75 -0.29 10.28 -6.64
C HIS A 75 -1.80 10.32 -6.36
N ASN A 76 -2.19 9.81 -5.18
CA ASN A 76 -3.59 9.70 -4.79
C ASN A 76 -3.85 10.35 -3.42
N PRO A 77 -3.52 11.64 -3.20
CA PRO A 77 -3.79 12.32 -1.94
C PRO A 77 -5.29 12.41 -1.63
N ASP A 78 -6.12 12.27 -2.65
CA ASP A 78 -7.57 12.15 -2.58
C ASP A 78 -8.05 10.87 -1.87
N THR A 79 -7.21 9.84 -1.72
CA THR A 79 -7.52 8.63 -0.95
C THR A 79 -7.21 8.72 0.53
N TRP A 80 -6.58 9.78 1.02
CA TRP A 80 -6.10 9.84 2.41
C TRP A 80 -7.21 9.74 3.45
N ASN A 81 -8.39 10.32 3.16
CA ASN A 81 -9.53 10.25 4.04
C ASN A 81 -10.40 9.04 3.69
N MET A 82 -10.74 8.20 4.67
CA MET A 82 -11.59 7.04 4.46
C MET A 82 -13.03 7.41 4.02
N GLN A 83 -13.53 8.53 4.50
CA GLN A 83 -14.91 8.99 4.20
C GLN A 83 -15.13 9.41 2.74
N VAL A 84 -14.09 9.56 1.92
CA VAL A 84 -14.25 9.85 0.48
C VAL A 84 -14.61 8.60 -0.32
N GLY A 85 -14.46 7.40 0.26
CA GLY A 85 -14.78 6.14 -0.38
C GLY A 85 -16.29 5.90 -0.47
N GLU A 86 -16.73 5.32 -1.58
CA GLU A 86 -18.05 4.72 -1.70
C GLU A 86 -18.05 3.35 -1.00
N GLN A 87 -19.06 3.08 -0.20
CA GLN A 87 -19.19 1.76 0.43
C GLN A 87 -19.65 0.71 -0.59
N LYS A 88 -18.82 -0.33 -0.79
CA LYS A 88 -19.11 -1.45 -1.70
C LYS A 88 -18.91 -2.78 -1.00
N SER A 89 -19.80 -3.73 -1.29
CA SER A 89 -19.65 -5.10 -0.83
C SER A 89 -18.56 -5.86 -1.60
N ALA A 90 -18.02 -6.91 -0.99
CA ALA A 90 -17.10 -7.83 -1.67
C ALA A 90 -17.76 -8.47 -2.91
N ASP A 91 -19.05 -8.80 -2.83
CA ASP A 91 -19.80 -9.41 -3.92
C ASP A 91 -19.96 -8.47 -5.12
N ASP A 92 -20.27 -7.19 -4.89
CA ASP A 92 -20.39 -6.19 -5.97
C ASP A 92 -19.05 -6.00 -6.71
N LEU A 93 -17.95 -5.92 -5.95
CA LEU A 93 -16.62 -5.77 -6.53
C LEU A 93 -16.16 -7.00 -7.31
N LEU A 94 -16.43 -8.19 -6.78
CA LEU A 94 -16.14 -9.43 -7.51
C LEU A 94 -17.01 -9.57 -8.77
N ALA A 95 -18.28 -9.20 -8.70
CA ALA A 95 -19.16 -9.18 -9.88
C ALA A 95 -18.63 -8.21 -10.96
N GLN A 96 -18.11 -7.05 -10.56
CA GLN A 96 -17.44 -6.12 -11.45
C GLN A 96 -16.16 -6.74 -12.06
N ALA A 97 -15.27 -7.26 -11.21
CA ALA A 97 -13.98 -7.83 -11.62
C ALA A 97 -14.15 -9.01 -12.60
N LEU A 98 -15.11 -9.87 -12.35
CA LEU A 98 -15.38 -11.05 -13.19
C LEU A 98 -15.79 -10.71 -14.63
N ARG A 99 -16.27 -9.50 -14.91
CA ARG A 99 -16.54 -9.04 -16.30
C ARG A 99 -15.28 -8.97 -17.14
N TYR A 100 -14.11 -8.84 -16.48
CA TYR A 100 -12.80 -8.69 -17.10
C TYR A 100 -11.97 -9.96 -17.02
N LYS A 101 -12.49 -11.06 -16.46
CA LYS A 101 -11.76 -12.32 -16.22
C LYS A 101 -11.09 -12.87 -17.50
N SER A 102 -11.69 -12.69 -18.66
CA SER A 102 -11.12 -13.15 -19.94
C SER A 102 -9.80 -12.47 -20.32
N TYR A 103 -9.50 -11.32 -19.74
CA TYR A 103 -8.26 -10.57 -19.98
C TYR A 103 -7.13 -10.97 -19.03
N TRP A 104 -7.44 -11.65 -17.91
CA TRP A 104 -6.44 -11.98 -16.89
C TRP A 104 -5.47 -13.08 -17.30
N LYS A 105 -5.86 -13.92 -18.29
CA LYS A 105 -5.11 -15.12 -18.69
C LYS A 105 -4.79 -16.01 -17.47
N ASP A 106 -3.57 -16.55 -17.39
CA ASP A 106 -3.15 -17.47 -16.33
C ASP A 106 -2.62 -16.74 -15.08
N ASP A 107 -2.04 -15.54 -15.25
CA ASP A 107 -1.32 -14.82 -14.19
C ASP A 107 -2.10 -13.65 -13.57
N GLY A 108 -3.18 -13.20 -14.22
CA GLY A 108 -3.96 -12.05 -13.78
C GLY A 108 -4.92 -12.36 -12.64
N GLY A 109 -5.58 -11.33 -12.15
CA GLY A 109 -6.53 -11.45 -11.03
C GLY A 109 -6.96 -10.11 -10.48
N ILE A 110 -7.15 -10.01 -9.17
CA ILE A 110 -7.47 -8.76 -8.47
C ILE A 110 -6.28 -8.26 -7.67
N THR A 111 -6.12 -6.93 -7.62
CA THR A 111 -5.20 -6.25 -6.71
C THR A 111 -5.96 -5.23 -5.90
N VAL A 112 -5.75 -5.19 -4.59
CA VAL A 112 -6.24 -4.11 -3.74
C VAL A 112 -5.07 -3.22 -3.39
N SER A 113 -5.23 -1.93 -3.71
CA SER A 113 -4.27 -0.83 -3.57
C SER A 113 -4.99 0.43 -3.10
N GLY A 114 -4.48 1.61 -3.39
CA GLY A 114 -5.16 2.90 -3.22
C GLY A 114 -4.60 3.76 -2.13
N GLY A 115 -5.29 3.90 -1.00
CA GLY A 115 -4.78 4.39 0.26
C GLY A 115 -3.89 3.32 0.90
N GLU A 116 -4.37 2.70 1.97
CA GLU A 116 -3.68 1.58 2.63
C GLU A 116 -4.67 0.43 2.90
N PRO A 117 -4.59 -0.69 2.15
CA PRO A 117 -5.52 -1.79 2.29
C PRO A 117 -5.60 -2.41 3.69
N LEU A 118 -4.49 -2.43 4.42
CA LEU A 118 -4.43 -3.02 5.76
C LEU A 118 -5.25 -2.25 6.81
N LEU A 119 -5.77 -1.05 6.48
CA LEU A 119 -6.74 -0.34 7.31
C LEU A 119 -8.14 -0.96 7.25
N GLN A 120 -8.42 -1.79 6.24
CA GLN A 120 -9.74 -2.38 5.99
C GLN A 120 -9.68 -3.92 5.98
N MET A 121 -8.92 -4.52 6.92
CA MET A 121 -8.62 -5.95 6.91
C MET A 121 -9.85 -6.87 6.95
N ASP A 122 -10.88 -6.54 7.71
CA ASP A 122 -12.08 -7.39 7.78
C ASP A 122 -12.78 -7.49 6.41
N PHE A 123 -12.89 -6.36 5.71
CA PHE A 123 -13.37 -6.32 4.33
C PHE A 123 -12.43 -7.08 3.37
N MET A 124 -11.12 -6.91 3.54
CA MET A 124 -10.11 -7.58 2.71
C MET A 124 -10.17 -9.10 2.87
N ILE A 125 -10.36 -9.61 4.10
CA ILE A 125 -10.51 -11.04 4.37
C ILE A 125 -11.72 -11.60 3.63
N GLU A 126 -12.89 -10.96 3.74
CA GLU A 126 -14.12 -11.39 3.03
C GLU A 126 -13.92 -11.36 1.51
N LEU A 127 -13.38 -10.27 0.97
CA LEU A 127 -13.15 -10.11 -0.46
C LEU A 127 -12.21 -11.20 -1.00
N PHE A 128 -11.09 -11.43 -0.32
CA PHE A 128 -10.08 -12.38 -0.79
C PHE A 128 -10.52 -13.84 -0.60
N GLN A 129 -11.22 -14.16 0.49
CA GLN A 129 -11.82 -15.48 0.67
C GLN A 129 -12.77 -15.80 -0.48
N LYS A 130 -13.73 -14.92 -0.78
CA LYS A 130 -14.66 -15.08 -1.89
C LYS A 130 -13.97 -15.13 -3.27
N ALA A 131 -12.89 -14.39 -3.44
CA ALA A 131 -12.05 -14.43 -4.65
C ALA A 131 -11.39 -15.81 -4.81
N LYS A 132 -10.82 -16.36 -3.74
CA LYS A 132 -10.20 -17.70 -3.74
C LYS A 132 -11.21 -18.81 -4.05
N GLU A 133 -12.45 -18.73 -3.56
CA GLU A 133 -13.53 -19.66 -3.89
C GLU A 133 -13.83 -19.69 -5.39
N LYS A 134 -13.56 -18.58 -6.11
CA LYS A 134 -13.72 -18.45 -7.57
C LYS A 134 -12.44 -18.73 -8.37
N GLY A 135 -11.36 -19.16 -7.70
CA GLY A 135 -10.05 -19.42 -8.30
C GLY A 135 -9.39 -18.15 -8.85
N ILE A 136 -9.61 -17.00 -8.19
CA ILE A 136 -9.02 -15.72 -8.58
C ILE A 136 -7.71 -15.50 -7.81
N ASN A 137 -6.66 -15.09 -8.52
CA ASN A 137 -5.40 -14.67 -7.90
C ASN A 137 -5.59 -13.31 -7.20
N THR A 138 -5.02 -13.18 -6.00
CA THR A 138 -5.19 -12.06 -5.08
C THR A 138 -3.87 -11.41 -4.73
N THR A 139 -3.78 -10.10 -4.91
CA THR A 139 -2.59 -9.30 -4.61
C THR A 139 -2.95 -8.11 -3.72
N ILE A 140 -2.10 -7.80 -2.75
CA ILE A 140 -2.18 -6.59 -1.93
C ILE A 140 -1.03 -5.68 -2.32
N ASP A 141 -1.32 -4.42 -2.62
CA ASP A 141 -0.33 -3.36 -2.78
C ASP A 141 -0.38 -2.46 -1.54
N THR A 142 0.65 -2.53 -0.71
CA THR A 142 0.65 -1.94 0.63
C THR A 142 1.96 -1.27 0.99
N SER A 143 1.87 -0.21 1.77
CA SER A 143 3.03 0.36 2.44
C SER A 143 3.43 -0.43 3.70
N GLY A 144 2.53 -1.24 4.26
CA GLY A 144 2.73 -1.92 5.53
C GLY A 144 2.67 -1.02 6.77
N ALA A 145 2.36 0.26 6.61
CA ALA A 145 2.39 1.22 7.72
C ALA A 145 1.54 0.81 8.94
N PRO A 146 0.35 0.16 8.81
CA PRO A 146 -0.43 -0.27 9.96
C PRO A 146 0.09 -1.55 10.64
N PHE A 147 1.08 -2.24 10.07
CA PHE A 147 1.50 -3.54 10.57
C PHE A 147 1.97 -3.49 12.01
N THR A 148 1.51 -4.43 12.81
CA THR A 148 1.99 -4.72 14.17
C THR A 148 1.79 -6.20 14.47
N ARG A 149 2.64 -6.76 15.34
CA ARG A 149 2.48 -8.13 15.87
C ARG A 149 1.56 -8.19 17.09
N GLU A 150 0.87 -7.11 17.41
CA GLU A 150 -0.10 -7.05 18.51
C GLU A 150 -1.50 -7.48 18.05
N GLU A 151 -2.24 -8.13 18.98
CA GLU A 151 -3.63 -8.49 18.74
C GLU A 151 -4.56 -7.26 18.93
N PRO A 152 -5.66 -7.15 18.20
CA PRO A 152 -6.22 -8.13 17.26
C PRO A 152 -5.68 -8.01 15.82
N PHE A 153 -4.80 -7.03 15.53
CA PHE A 153 -4.28 -6.81 14.18
C PHE A 153 -3.56 -8.03 13.63
N PHE A 154 -2.68 -8.63 14.45
CA PHE A 154 -1.83 -9.75 14.01
C PHE A 154 -2.65 -10.98 13.63
N GLY A 155 -3.68 -11.31 14.41
CA GLY A 155 -4.60 -12.41 14.10
C GLY A 155 -5.34 -12.19 12.78
N LYS A 156 -5.85 -10.98 12.54
CA LYS A 156 -6.51 -10.62 11.28
C LYS A 156 -5.54 -10.62 10.09
N PHE A 157 -4.32 -10.12 10.27
CA PHE A 157 -3.29 -10.16 9.25
C PHE A 157 -2.97 -11.60 8.83
N ASN A 158 -2.80 -12.49 9.81
CA ASN A 158 -2.56 -13.92 9.55
C ASN A 158 -3.74 -14.58 8.83
N GLU A 159 -4.97 -14.22 9.16
CA GLU A 159 -6.15 -14.70 8.45
C GLU A 159 -6.15 -14.23 7.00
N LEU A 160 -5.90 -12.94 6.75
CA LEU A 160 -5.80 -12.37 5.41
C LEU A 160 -4.72 -13.06 4.57
N MET A 161 -3.57 -13.40 5.17
CA MET A 161 -2.46 -14.07 4.47
C MET A 161 -2.85 -15.45 3.93
N LYS A 162 -3.85 -16.13 4.50
CA LYS A 162 -4.33 -17.43 3.96
C LYS A 162 -4.95 -17.29 2.56
N TYR A 163 -5.52 -16.13 2.26
CA TYR A 163 -6.21 -15.84 1.01
C TYR A 163 -5.43 -14.92 0.07
N THR A 164 -4.23 -14.50 0.44
CA THR A 164 -3.35 -13.62 -0.35
C THR A 164 -2.31 -14.44 -1.09
N ASP A 165 -2.15 -14.24 -2.39
CA ASP A 165 -1.10 -14.93 -3.18
C ASP A 165 0.20 -14.13 -3.20
N LEU A 166 0.12 -12.79 -3.30
CA LEU A 166 1.28 -11.92 -3.44
C LEU A 166 1.06 -10.61 -2.69
N LEU A 167 2.13 -10.04 -2.13
CA LEU A 167 2.15 -8.65 -1.69
C LEU A 167 3.15 -7.84 -2.50
N LEU A 168 2.72 -6.66 -2.94
CA LEU A 168 3.60 -5.58 -3.41
C LEU A 168 3.90 -4.73 -2.19
N VAL A 169 5.13 -4.78 -1.71
CA VAL A 169 5.55 -4.11 -0.47
C VAL A 169 6.38 -2.88 -0.82
N ASP A 170 5.86 -1.72 -0.49
CA ASP A 170 6.54 -0.45 -0.72
C ASP A 170 7.53 -0.13 0.41
N ILE A 171 8.83 -0.24 0.17
CA ILE A 171 9.86 0.31 1.06
C ILE A 171 10.29 1.68 0.50
N LYS A 172 9.66 2.74 1.03
CA LYS A 172 9.81 4.09 0.48
C LYS A 172 11.14 4.75 0.83
N HIS A 173 11.74 4.36 1.94
CA HIS A 173 13.11 4.69 2.32
C HIS A 173 13.61 3.68 3.36
N ILE A 174 14.90 3.31 3.30
CA ILE A 174 15.48 2.35 4.23
C ILE A 174 15.89 3.01 5.56
N ASP A 175 16.40 4.22 5.53
CA ASP A 175 16.71 5.01 6.71
C ASP A 175 15.42 5.58 7.32
N ASP A 176 15.20 5.35 8.62
CA ASP A 176 13.96 5.70 9.32
C ASP A 176 13.71 7.20 9.40
N GLU A 177 14.75 8.00 9.65
CA GLU A 177 14.61 9.45 9.74
C GLU A 177 14.24 10.05 8.36
N GLN A 178 14.88 9.57 7.29
CA GLN A 178 14.52 9.99 5.93
C GLN A 178 13.15 9.47 5.54
N HIS A 179 12.76 8.26 5.99
CA HIS A 179 11.41 7.73 5.77
C HIS A 179 10.36 8.62 6.43
N LYS A 180 10.57 9.03 7.68
CA LYS A 180 9.68 9.97 8.39
C LYS A 180 9.56 11.31 7.66
N LEU A 181 10.68 11.86 7.17
CA LEU A 181 10.68 13.10 6.39
C LEU A 181 9.89 12.95 5.09
N LEU A 182 10.01 11.81 4.41
CA LEU A 182 9.41 11.55 3.11
C LEU A 182 7.92 11.20 3.19
N THR A 183 7.50 10.54 4.27
CA THR A 183 6.19 9.89 4.37
C THR A 183 5.35 10.30 5.58
N GLY A 184 5.97 10.97 6.56
CA GLY A 184 5.35 11.27 7.84
C GLY A 184 5.23 10.08 8.80
N HIS A 185 5.85 8.93 8.49
CA HIS A 185 5.71 7.67 9.23
C HIS A 185 7.06 6.97 9.42
N THR A 186 7.22 6.19 10.51
CA THR A 186 8.37 5.30 10.70
C THR A 186 8.37 4.14 9.70
N ASN A 187 9.54 3.59 9.39
CA ASN A 187 9.64 2.37 8.58
C ASN A 187 9.80 1.09 9.41
N GLU A 188 9.90 1.18 10.73
CA GLU A 188 10.17 0.05 11.61
C GLU A 188 9.17 -1.10 11.44
N ASN A 189 7.87 -0.77 11.48
CA ASN A 189 6.78 -1.72 11.29
C ASN A 189 6.70 -2.27 9.84
N ILE A 190 7.09 -1.47 8.85
CA ILE A 190 7.15 -1.89 7.44
C ILE A 190 8.23 -2.93 7.24
N LEU A 191 9.42 -2.67 7.79
CA LEU A 191 10.54 -3.61 7.74
C LEU A 191 10.26 -4.87 8.58
N ASP A 192 9.54 -4.75 9.71
CA ASP A 192 9.09 -5.90 10.50
C ASP A 192 8.07 -6.73 9.73
N MET A 193 7.11 -6.11 9.03
CA MET A 193 6.18 -6.83 8.14
C MET A 193 6.94 -7.59 7.05
N ALA A 194 7.92 -6.98 6.40
CA ALA A 194 8.70 -7.64 5.36
C ALA A 194 9.46 -8.88 5.91
N ARG A 195 10.06 -8.76 7.12
CA ARG A 195 10.69 -9.90 7.80
C ARG A 195 9.68 -10.98 8.13
N TYR A 196 8.51 -10.60 8.68
CA TYR A 196 7.47 -11.57 9.01
C TYR A 196 6.94 -12.32 7.77
N LEU A 197 6.72 -11.62 6.66
CA LEU A 197 6.34 -12.25 5.40
C LEU A 197 7.41 -13.24 4.90
N SER A 198 8.69 -12.94 5.14
CA SER A 198 9.80 -13.85 4.87
C SER A 198 9.82 -15.06 5.81
N GLU A 199 9.52 -14.87 7.11
CA GLU A 199 9.40 -15.97 8.10
C GLU A 199 8.33 -16.99 7.68
N ILE A 200 7.19 -16.53 7.15
CA ILE A 200 6.09 -17.39 6.71
C ILE A 200 6.16 -17.82 5.25
N GLY A 201 7.22 -17.42 4.53
CA GLY A 201 7.42 -17.75 3.11
C GLY A 201 6.35 -17.16 2.17
N LYS A 202 5.73 -16.04 2.52
CA LYS A 202 4.71 -15.39 1.70
C LYS A 202 5.39 -14.62 0.55
N PRO A 203 5.06 -14.88 -0.74
CA PRO A 203 5.67 -14.18 -1.87
C PRO A 203 5.50 -12.67 -1.80
N VAL A 204 6.58 -11.94 -2.08
CA VAL A 204 6.56 -10.48 -2.14
C VAL A 204 7.29 -9.95 -3.36
N TRP A 205 6.81 -8.82 -3.90
CA TRP A 205 7.59 -7.92 -4.72
C TRP A 205 7.94 -6.71 -3.90
N ILE A 206 9.21 -6.32 -3.85
CA ILE A 206 9.65 -5.10 -3.17
C ILE A 206 9.63 -3.97 -4.18
N ARG A 207 8.97 -2.87 -3.81
CA ARG A 207 8.83 -1.67 -4.63
C ARG A 207 9.50 -0.49 -3.96
N HIS A 208 10.25 0.28 -4.74
CA HIS A 208 10.91 1.49 -4.27
C HIS A 208 10.68 2.65 -5.23
N VAL A 209 10.11 3.74 -4.75
CA VAL A 209 9.93 4.95 -5.56
C VAL A 209 11.23 5.76 -5.52
N LEU A 210 11.83 5.94 -6.69
CA LEU A 210 13.09 6.68 -6.87
C LEU A 210 12.80 8.17 -6.99
N VAL A 211 12.83 8.87 -5.86
CA VAL A 211 12.56 10.32 -5.77
C VAL A 211 13.88 11.07 -5.70
N PRO A 212 14.25 11.89 -6.71
CA PRO A 212 15.47 12.68 -6.68
C PRO A 212 15.56 13.55 -5.44
N GLU A 213 16.76 13.68 -4.89
CA GLU A 213 17.08 14.42 -3.66
C GLU A 213 16.44 13.87 -2.37
N ARG A 214 15.69 12.78 -2.44
CA ARG A 214 15.03 12.16 -1.30
C ARG A 214 15.47 10.72 -1.11
N SER A 215 15.02 9.81 -1.96
CA SER A 215 15.25 8.36 -1.82
C SER A 215 16.24 7.80 -2.85
N ASP A 216 16.89 8.65 -3.64
CA ASP A 216 17.68 8.22 -4.79
C ASP A 216 19.20 8.10 -4.55
N LYS A 217 19.71 8.36 -3.33
CA LYS A 217 21.15 8.27 -3.07
C LYS A 217 21.64 6.83 -3.09
N ASP A 218 22.80 6.59 -3.71
CA ASP A 218 23.42 5.27 -3.83
C ASP A 218 23.63 4.56 -2.49
N GLU A 219 23.97 5.31 -1.44
CA GLU A 219 24.17 4.78 -0.09
C GLU A 219 22.89 4.11 0.44
N TYR A 220 21.74 4.78 0.30
CA TYR A 220 20.45 4.24 0.72
C TYR A 220 19.96 3.09 -0.15
N LEU A 221 20.22 3.14 -1.45
CA LEU A 221 19.88 2.03 -2.36
C LEU A 221 20.70 0.78 -2.03
N LYS A 222 21.98 0.93 -1.70
CA LYS A 222 22.83 -0.18 -1.24
C LYS A 222 22.35 -0.76 0.08
N GLU A 223 21.99 0.08 1.04
CA GLU A 223 21.45 -0.34 2.32
C GLU A 223 20.10 -1.07 2.16
N LEU A 224 19.23 -0.55 1.28
CA LEU A 224 17.99 -1.22 0.91
C LEU A 224 18.25 -2.59 0.29
N TYR A 225 19.22 -2.71 -0.60
CA TYR A 225 19.60 -3.98 -1.20
C TYR A 225 20.13 -4.97 -0.15
N GLU A 226 20.98 -4.52 0.79
CA GLU A 226 21.45 -5.37 1.89
C GLU A 226 20.29 -5.85 2.77
N PHE A 227 19.27 -5.03 3.02
CA PHE A 227 18.06 -5.47 3.70
C PHE A 227 17.29 -6.51 2.88
N ILE A 228 17.07 -6.27 1.59
CA ILE A 228 16.33 -7.18 0.69
C ILE A 228 17.01 -8.57 0.67
N LYS A 229 18.33 -8.63 0.67
CA LYS A 229 19.10 -9.90 0.71
C LYS A 229 18.85 -10.74 1.97
N THR A 230 18.35 -10.13 3.04
CA THR A 230 18.00 -10.90 4.26
C THR A 230 16.65 -11.61 4.15
N LEU A 231 15.86 -11.29 3.13
CA LEU A 231 14.55 -11.88 2.88
C LEU A 231 14.68 -13.07 1.91
N ASN A 232 13.92 -14.14 2.14
CA ASN A 232 13.99 -15.38 1.35
C ASN A 232 12.77 -15.61 0.43
N ASN A 233 11.85 -14.65 0.40
CA ASN A 233 10.55 -14.75 -0.25
C ASN A 233 10.33 -13.65 -1.33
N VAL A 234 11.38 -12.93 -1.70
CA VAL A 234 11.31 -11.85 -2.69
C VAL A 234 11.37 -12.44 -4.09
N GLU A 235 10.30 -12.32 -4.85
CA GLU A 235 10.22 -12.77 -6.24
C GLU A 235 10.66 -11.69 -7.24
N LYS A 236 10.53 -10.41 -6.85
CA LYS A 236 10.87 -9.29 -7.73
C LYS A 236 11.22 -8.05 -6.93
N VAL A 237 12.14 -7.25 -7.45
CA VAL A 237 12.41 -5.89 -7.00
C VAL A 237 12.10 -4.91 -8.12
N GLU A 238 11.35 -3.85 -7.83
CA GLU A 238 10.96 -2.82 -8.79
C GLU A 238 11.38 -1.43 -8.33
N VAL A 239 12.08 -0.73 -9.22
CA VAL A 239 12.32 0.71 -9.09
C VAL A 239 11.23 1.45 -9.85
N LEU A 240 10.46 2.27 -9.16
CA LEU A 240 9.41 3.10 -9.72
C LEU A 240 9.92 4.54 -9.86
N PRO A 241 10.16 5.03 -11.08
CA PRO A 241 10.60 6.41 -11.26
C PRO A 241 9.54 7.39 -10.78
N TYR A 242 9.93 8.34 -9.92
CA TYR A 242 9.09 9.47 -9.56
C TYR A 242 8.64 10.24 -10.80
N HIS A 243 7.39 10.71 -10.80
CA HIS A 243 6.82 11.60 -11.80
C HIS A 243 5.79 12.54 -11.18
N THR A 244 5.50 13.64 -11.86
CA THR A 244 4.66 14.74 -11.35
C THR A 244 3.16 14.58 -11.65
N PHE A 245 2.73 13.43 -12.20
CA PHE A 245 1.34 13.25 -12.64
C PHE A 245 0.28 13.40 -11.56
N GLY A 246 0.64 13.25 -10.28
CA GLY A 246 -0.27 13.46 -9.14
C GLY A 246 -0.38 14.91 -8.66
N GLU A 247 0.50 15.83 -9.12
CA GLU A 247 0.58 17.19 -8.58
C GLU A 247 -0.74 17.97 -8.70
N TYR A 248 -1.49 17.78 -9.78
CA TYR A 248 -2.77 18.45 -9.99
C TYR A 248 -3.79 18.13 -8.89
N LYS A 249 -3.80 16.89 -8.38
CA LYS A 249 -4.71 16.48 -7.30
C LYS A 249 -4.40 17.19 -5.99
N TRP A 250 -3.12 17.39 -5.66
CA TRP A 250 -2.72 18.18 -4.50
C TRP A 250 -3.27 19.60 -4.58
N LYS A 251 -3.15 20.20 -5.75
CA LYS A 251 -3.63 21.55 -6.02
C LYS A 251 -5.16 21.63 -5.93
N GLU A 252 -5.88 20.67 -6.50
CA GLU A 252 -7.34 20.59 -6.43
C GLU A 252 -7.83 20.43 -4.99
N LEU A 253 -7.10 19.70 -4.15
CA LEU A 253 -7.38 19.52 -2.73
C LEU A 253 -6.93 20.73 -1.88
N GLY A 254 -6.30 21.74 -2.48
CA GLY A 254 -5.80 22.93 -1.77
C GLY A 254 -4.52 22.67 -0.97
N TYR A 255 -3.79 21.60 -1.27
CA TYR A 255 -2.51 21.28 -0.63
C TYR A 255 -1.33 21.86 -1.42
N ASN A 256 -0.29 22.26 -0.70
CA ASN A 256 0.99 22.56 -1.32
C ASN A 256 1.69 21.24 -1.67
N TYR A 257 2.17 21.11 -2.92
CA TYR A 257 2.92 19.92 -3.35
C TYR A 257 4.37 20.02 -2.83
N PRO A 258 4.81 19.09 -1.95
CA PRO A 258 6.11 19.21 -1.29
C PRO A 258 7.32 19.06 -2.23
N LEU A 259 7.11 18.40 -3.40
CA LEU A 259 8.15 18.17 -4.40
C LEU A 259 8.04 19.12 -5.59
N ALA A 260 7.39 20.28 -5.42
CA ALA A 260 7.30 21.30 -6.48
C ALA A 260 8.71 21.69 -6.96
N GLY A 261 8.97 21.58 -8.27
CA GLY A 261 10.27 21.86 -8.87
C GLY A 261 11.28 20.71 -8.82
N ILE A 262 10.94 19.56 -8.26
CA ILE A 262 11.77 18.36 -8.37
C ILE A 262 11.42 17.65 -9.68
N GLU A 263 12.42 17.57 -10.57
CA GLU A 263 12.28 16.88 -11.86
C GLU A 263 12.31 15.36 -11.68
N PRO A 264 11.65 14.58 -12.57
CA PRO A 264 11.78 13.13 -12.58
C PRO A 264 13.23 12.67 -12.73
N PRO A 265 13.61 11.48 -12.20
CA PRO A 265 14.96 10.96 -12.32
C PRO A 265 15.35 10.74 -13.79
N THR A 266 16.62 11.02 -14.11
CA THR A 266 17.15 10.75 -15.47
C THR A 266 17.21 9.25 -15.78
N LYS A 267 17.26 8.89 -17.06
CA LYS A 267 17.39 7.49 -17.48
C LYS A 267 18.65 6.83 -16.90
N GLU A 268 19.75 7.58 -16.81
CA GLU A 268 21.01 7.12 -16.24
C GLU A 268 20.83 6.86 -14.74
N ARG A 269 20.11 7.71 -14.03
CA ARG A 269 19.82 7.54 -12.59
C ARG A 269 18.94 6.31 -12.33
N ILE A 270 17.90 6.12 -13.15
CA ILE A 270 17.04 4.93 -13.11
C ILE A 270 17.86 3.66 -13.36
N LYS A 271 18.71 3.67 -14.40
CA LYS A 271 19.57 2.54 -14.74
C LYS A 271 20.51 2.20 -13.57
N ASN A 272 21.17 3.20 -12.99
CA ASN A 272 22.06 3.00 -11.84
C ASN A 272 21.29 2.40 -10.65
N ALA A 273 20.10 2.91 -10.32
CA ALA A 273 19.28 2.38 -9.22
C ALA A 273 18.89 0.91 -9.47
N ASN A 274 18.49 0.58 -10.71
CA ASN A 274 18.21 -0.80 -11.11
C ASN A 274 19.43 -1.72 -10.97
N GLU A 275 20.62 -1.24 -11.32
CA GLU A 275 21.87 -1.99 -11.16
C GLU A 275 22.20 -2.24 -9.69
N ILE A 276 22.06 -1.22 -8.82
CA ILE A 276 22.29 -1.34 -7.37
C ILE A 276 21.31 -2.29 -6.70
N LEU A 277 20.01 -2.21 -7.06
CA LEU A 277 18.96 -3.02 -6.49
C LEU A 277 18.78 -4.37 -7.19
N HIS A 278 19.60 -4.68 -8.22
CA HIS A 278 19.54 -5.92 -8.98
C HIS A 278 18.14 -6.27 -9.52
N THR A 279 17.40 -5.25 -9.99
CA THR A 279 16.06 -5.45 -10.53
C THR A 279 16.10 -6.34 -11.79
N GLY A 280 15.15 -7.26 -11.91
CA GLY A 280 15.09 -8.20 -13.05
C GLY A 280 15.97 -9.46 -12.90
N GLN A 281 16.62 -9.66 -11.77
CA GLN A 281 17.23 -10.93 -11.37
C GLN A 281 16.30 -11.61 -10.36
N ALA A 282 15.38 -12.41 -10.83
CA ALA A 282 14.62 -13.37 -10.02
C ALA A 282 15.15 -14.77 -10.32
#